data_eddc57770d5f6fd6d77028b120a87ce3
#
_entry.id   eddc57770d5f6fd6d77028b120a87ce3
#
_cell.length_a   1.000
_cell.length_b   1.000
_cell.length_c   1.000
_cell.angle_alpha   90.00
_cell.angle_beta   90.00
_cell.angle_gamma   90.00
#
_symmetry.space_group_name_H-M   'P 1'
#
loop_
_entity.id
_entity.type
_entity.pdbx_description
1 polymer ?
#
loop_
_entity_poly.entity_id
_entity_poly.type
_entity_poly.pdbx_seq_one_letter_code
_entity_poly.pdbx_strand_id
1 'polypeptide(L)'
;VLINYQEYQAMFEVEDQMWWYKTLHERVISEIKIYSKDYKKLKILDAGCGTGGLLTKLKNEGIEDIEGFDYNEDAVEFAQSRGIKVTRQDITGFAHNYTAGSFDVVVSDDVLYQFEDKELVSALKDICTVLKHGGIFITNNNAFAVFGGIHDIAVGSKRRFIKRDFDEFLSEIKGFSIQKYTYWSLFLSPMILGVRLFQKLQLKLGLVKLEEVKSDVSMPSENVNNILYSVCKTERSLLKKSPFGSSLFMVIRKG
;
A
#
# COMPACT_ATOMS: atom_id res chain seq x y z
N VAL A 1 16.45 3.67 -3.94
CA VAL A 1 15.31 2.82 -4.26
C VAL A 1 15.53 2.23 -5.62
N LEU A 2 15.42 0.91 -5.75
CA LEU A 2 15.81 0.15 -6.95
C LEU A 2 14.62 -0.14 -7.89
N ILE A 3 13.45 0.46 -7.65
CA ILE A 3 12.33 0.30 -8.57
C ILE A 3 12.67 1.11 -9.82
N ASN A 4 12.87 0.41 -10.92
CA ASN A 4 13.24 0.99 -12.21
C ASN A 4 11.99 1.20 -13.09
N TYR A 5 12.15 1.88 -14.20
CA TYR A 5 11.08 2.12 -15.19
C TYR A 5 10.28 0.86 -15.55
N GLN A 6 10.94 -0.29 -15.71
CA GLN A 6 10.29 -1.54 -16.09
C GLN A 6 9.31 -2.06 -15.03
N GLU A 7 9.62 -1.86 -13.75
CA GLU A 7 8.72 -2.24 -12.66
C GLU A 7 7.48 -1.34 -12.61
N TYR A 8 7.63 -0.02 -12.81
CA TYR A 8 6.49 0.88 -12.91
C TYR A 8 5.66 0.64 -14.17
N GLN A 9 6.29 0.34 -15.30
CA GLN A 9 5.59 -0.06 -16.51
C GLN A 9 4.77 -1.34 -16.27
N ALA A 10 5.37 -2.37 -15.66
CA ALA A 10 4.66 -3.61 -15.33
C ALA A 10 3.48 -3.35 -14.37
N MET A 11 3.67 -2.49 -13.35
CA MET A 11 2.61 -2.07 -12.44
C MET A 11 1.48 -1.39 -13.21
N PHE A 12 1.80 -0.39 -14.03
CA PHE A 12 0.82 0.37 -14.82
C PHE A 12 -0.04 -0.54 -15.71
N GLU A 13 0.56 -1.57 -16.32
CA GLU A 13 -0.13 -2.52 -17.20
C GLU A 13 -1.10 -3.45 -16.47
N VAL A 14 -0.82 -3.78 -15.19
CA VAL A 14 -1.57 -4.83 -14.47
C VAL A 14 -2.43 -4.34 -13.30
N GLU A 15 -2.16 -3.16 -12.72
CA GLU A 15 -2.76 -2.74 -11.45
C GLU A 15 -4.29 -2.58 -11.48
N ASP A 16 -4.86 -2.34 -12.64
CA ASP A 16 -6.31 -2.22 -12.78
C ASP A 16 -7.02 -3.58 -12.68
N GLN A 17 -6.36 -4.68 -13.02
CA GLN A 17 -6.96 -6.00 -13.21
C GLN A 17 -6.38 -7.07 -12.30
N MET A 18 -5.12 -6.95 -11.87
CA MET A 18 -4.46 -7.95 -11.05
C MET A 18 -5.16 -8.09 -9.69
N TRP A 19 -5.44 -9.33 -9.30
CA TRP A 19 -6.19 -9.71 -8.09
C TRP A 19 -5.75 -8.98 -6.83
N TRP A 20 -4.44 -8.78 -6.67
CA TRP A 20 -3.87 -8.18 -5.47
C TRP A 20 -4.22 -6.70 -5.35
N TYR A 21 -3.93 -5.89 -6.40
CA TYR A 21 -4.29 -4.47 -6.45
C TYR A 21 -5.80 -4.27 -6.37
N LYS A 22 -6.57 -5.07 -7.10
CA LYS A 22 -8.03 -5.02 -7.05
C LYS A 22 -8.56 -5.25 -5.64
N THR A 23 -8.03 -6.25 -4.93
CA THR A 23 -8.42 -6.54 -3.54
C THR A 23 -8.05 -5.40 -2.60
N LEU A 24 -6.83 -4.85 -2.73
CA LEU A 24 -6.35 -3.76 -1.89
C LEU A 24 -7.17 -2.48 -2.11
N HIS A 25 -7.32 -2.05 -3.36
CA HIS A 25 -8.08 -0.84 -3.68
C HIS A 25 -9.55 -0.93 -3.22
N GLU A 26 -10.19 -2.09 -3.36
CA GLU A 26 -11.54 -2.31 -2.82
C GLU A 26 -11.60 -2.23 -1.29
N ARG A 27 -10.54 -2.64 -0.58
CA ARG A 27 -10.44 -2.47 0.87
C ARG A 27 -10.36 -0.99 1.23
N VAL A 28 -9.47 -0.25 0.59
CA VAL A 28 -9.30 1.20 0.80
C VAL A 28 -10.62 1.93 0.55
N ILE A 29 -11.23 1.74 -0.60
CA ILE A 29 -12.50 2.38 -0.97
C ILE A 29 -13.62 2.04 0.02
N SER A 30 -13.67 0.80 0.48
CA SER A 30 -14.66 0.37 1.49
C SER A 30 -14.47 1.11 2.83
N GLU A 31 -13.24 1.31 3.30
CA GLU A 31 -13.00 2.06 4.54
C GLU A 31 -13.34 3.54 4.37
N ILE A 32 -13.05 4.13 3.21
CA ILE A 32 -13.44 5.51 2.89
C ILE A 32 -14.98 5.67 2.93
N LYS A 33 -15.72 4.71 2.35
CA LYS A 33 -17.19 4.72 2.38
C LYS A 33 -17.77 4.49 3.79
N ILE A 34 -17.07 3.72 4.63
CA ILE A 34 -17.45 3.53 6.05
C ILE A 34 -17.15 4.80 6.85
N TYR A 35 -16.05 5.48 6.55
CA TYR A 35 -15.64 6.70 7.25
C TYR A 35 -16.65 7.83 7.07
N SER A 36 -17.20 8.01 5.88
CA SER A 36 -18.19 9.06 5.60
C SER A 36 -19.27 8.61 4.60
N LYS A 37 -20.54 8.93 4.93
CA LYS A 37 -21.65 8.76 3.97
C LYS A 37 -21.51 9.70 2.76
N ASP A 38 -20.94 10.89 2.98
CA ASP A 38 -20.65 11.88 1.93
C ASP A 38 -19.24 11.70 1.34
N TYR A 39 -18.78 10.45 1.20
CA TYR A 39 -17.43 10.11 0.79
C TYR A 39 -16.99 10.77 -0.53
N LYS A 40 -17.93 11.13 -1.41
CA LYS A 40 -17.63 11.81 -2.68
C LYS A 40 -17.11 13.24 -2.51
N LYS A 41 -17.34 13.86 -1.34
CA LYS A 41 -16.89 15.24 -1.03
C LYS A 41 -15.58 15.26 -0.25
N LEU A 42 -15.00 14.10 0.04
CA LEU A 42 -13.76 14.01 0.79
C LEU A 42 -12.58 14.48 -0.04
N LYS A 43 -11.66 15.18 0.61
CA LYS A 43 -10.35 15.49 0.06
C LYS A 43 -9.36 14.39 0.45
N ILE A 44 -8.79 13.73 -0.55
CA ILE A 44 -7.96 12.54 -0.38
C ILE A 44 -6.58 12.78 -0.97
N LEU A 45 -5.54 12.41 -0.22
CA LEU A 45 -4.15 12.37 -0.64
C LEU A 45 -3.66 10.92 -0.68
N ASP A 46 -3.02 10.53 -1.78
CA ASP A 46 -2.30 9.27 -1.91
C ASP A 46 -0.79 9.54 -1.87
N ALA A 47 -0.16 9.17 -0.75
CA ALA A 47 1.24 9.43 -0.47
C ALA A 47 2.11 8.22 -0.87
N GLY A 48 2.80 8.32 -2.00
CA GLY A 48 3.44 7.22 -2.69
C GLY A 48 2.47 6.49 -3.61
N CYS A 49 1.81 7.24 -4.48
CA CYS A 49 0.68 6.76 -5.28
C CYS A 49 1.07 5.84 -6.46
N GLY A 50 2.37 5.57 -6.66
CA GLY A 50 2.84 4.78 -7.80
C GLY A 50 2.28 5.29 -9.12
N THR A 51 1.77 4.39 -9.94
CA THR A 51 1.21 4.69 -11.27
C THR A 51 -0.25 5.17 -11.25
N GLY A 52 -0.80 5.47 -10.07
CA GLY A 52 -2.09 6.16 -9.91
C GLY A 52 -3.34 5.28 -10.00
N GLY A 53 -3.21 3.96 -9.88
CA GLY A 53 -4.35 3.05 -10.01
C GLY A 53 -5.42 3.25 -8.95
N LEU A 54 -5.04 3.44 -7.68
CA LEU A 54 -5.99 3.76 -6.62
C LEU A 54 -6.72 5.08 -6.90
N LEU A 55 -5.98 6.13 -7.23
CA LEU A 55 -6.56 7.45 -7.53
C LEU A 55 -7.54 7.38 -8.70
N THR A 56 -7.21 6.61 -9.75
CA THR A 56 -8.13 6.36 -10.87
C THR A 56 -9.43 5.70 -10.41
N LYS A 57 -9.35 4.71 -9.52
CA LYS A 57 -10.54 4.05 -8.98
C LYS A 57 -11.36 4.97 -8.07
N LEU A 58 -10.71 5.81 -7.25
CA LEU A 58 -11.40 6.82 -6.45
C LEU A 58 -12.16 7.82 -7.32
N LYS A 59 -11.55 8.28 -8.43
CA LYS A 59 -12.20 9.14 -9.42
C LYS A 59 -13.42 8.47 -10.04
N ASN A 60 -13.32 7.18 -10.39
CA ASN A 60 -14.44 6.42 -10.95
C ASN A 60 -15.57 6.20 -9.93
N GLU A 61 -15.30 6.23 -8.64
CA GLU A 61 -16.30 6.23 -7.56
C GLU A 61 -16.98 7.60 -7.37
N GLY A 62 -16.54 8.62 -8.11
CA GLY A 62 -17.07 9.98 -8.07
C GLY A 62 -16.46 10.85 -6.97
N ILE A 63 -15.26 10.54 -6.50
CA ILE A 63 -14.48 11.40 -5.61
C ILE A 63 -13.59 12.27 -6.48
N GLU A 64 -13.83 13.59 -6.49
CA GLU A 64 -13.16 14.51 -7.41
C GLU A 64 -11.94 15.21 -6.79
N ASP A 65 -11.98 15.49 -5.48
CA ASP A 65 -10.89 16.19 -4.76
C ASP A 65 -9.83 15.17 -4.30
N ILE A 66 -9.11 14.66 -5.30
CA ILE A 66 -8.04 13.67 -5.12
C ILE A 66 -6.74 14.21 -5.69
N GLU A 67 -5.66 13.97 -4.98
CA GLU A 67 -4.30 14.25 -5.44
C GLU A 67 -3.32 13.22 -4.88
N GLY A 68 -2.17 13.08 -5.50
CA GLY A 68 -1.15 12.17 -5.04
C GLY A 68 0.25 12.69 -5.31
N PHE A 69 1.21 12.00 -4.77
CA PHE A 69 2.61 12.19 -5.10
C PHE A 69 3.38 10.87 -5.05
N ASP A 70 4.47 10.81 -5.80
CA ASP A 70 5.44 9.72 -5.73
C ASP A 70 6.86 10.31 -5.83
N TYR A 71 7.83 9.60 -5.28
CA TYR A 71 9.24 10.01 -5.37
C TYR A 71 9.80 9.79 -6.78
N ASN A 72 9.35 8.74 -7.46
CA ASN A 72 9.85 8.33 -8.75
C ASN A 72 9.18 9.10 -9.89
N GLU A 73 9.98 9.65 -10.79
CA GLU A 73 9.51 10.44 -11.93
C GLU A 73 8.69 9.61 -12.92
N ASP A 74 9.12 8.37 -13.22
CA ASP A 74 8.39 7.46 -14.12
C ASP A 74 6.99 7.15 -13.58
N ALA A 75 6.87 6.91 -12.26
CA ALA A 75 5.57 6.69 -11.61
C ALA A 75 4.65 7.90 -11.78
N VAL A 76 5.19 9.11 -11.56
CA VAL A 76 4.44 10.36 -11.74
C VAL A 76 3.97 10.53 -13.18
N GLU A 77 4.81 10.25 -14.18
CA GLU A 77 4.46 10.32 -15.59
C GLU A 77 3.32 9.33 -15.95
N PHE A 78 3.42 8.09 -15.48
CA PHE A 78 2.35 7.09 -15.64
C PHE A 78 1.04 7.55 -15.00
N ALA A 79 1.05 8.04 -13.78
CA ALA A 79 -0.14 8.53 -13.09
C ALA A 79 -0.76 9.75 -13.79
N GLN A 80 0.07 10.69 -14.25
CA GLN A 80 -0.38 11.86 -15.02
C GLN A 80 -1.00 11.46 -16.36
N SER A 81 -0.50 10.40 -17.01
CA SER A 81 -1.10 9.88 -18.26
C SER A 81 -2.53 9.37 -18.08
N ARG A 82 -2.92 8.99 -16.83
CA ARG A 82 -4.31 8.65 -16.45
C ARG A 82 -5.19 9.88 -16.20
N GLY A 83 -4.65 11.09 -16.35
CA GLY A 83 -5.37 12.33 -16.07
C GLY A 83 -5.59 12.59 -14.56
N ILE A 84 -4.69 12.10 -13.72
CA ILE A 84 -4.69 12.30 -12.28
C ILE A 84 -3.69 13.40 -11.91
N LYS A 85 -4.04 14.24 -10.93
CA LYS A 85 -3.16 15.25 -10.36
C LYS A 85 -2.13 14.60 -9.46
N VAL A 86 -0.92 14.43 -9.95
CA VAL A 86 0.21 13.84 -9.20
C VAL A 86 1.43 14.72 -9.36
N THR A 87 2.22 14.84 -8.28
CA THR A 87 3.48 15.59 -8.26
C THR A 87 4.62 14.69 -7.81
N ARG A 88 5.85 15.03 -8.25
CA ARG A 88 7.04 14.36 -7.74
C ARG A 88 7.39 14.93 -6.38
N GLN A 89 7.42 14.06 -5.35
CA GLN A 89 7.71 14.47 -3.98
C GLN A 89 8.18 13.30 -3.12
N ASP A 90 9.06 13.58 -2.17
CA ASP A 90 9.47 12.62 -1.13
C ASP A 90 8.42 12.57 -0.02
N ILE A 91 8.16 11.38 0.52
CA ILE A 91 7.23 11.18 1.65
C ILE A 91 7.81 11.72 2.96
N THR A 92 9.12 11.92 3.04
CA THR A 92 9.75 12.56 4.20
C THR A 92 9.78 14.07 4.03
N GLY A 93 9.13 14.79 4.93
CA GLY A 93 9.05 16.26 4.90
C GLY A 93 7.99 16.81 3.95
N PHE A 94 7.07 16.00 3.44
CA PHE A 94 6.09 16.46 2.45
C PHE A 94 5.06 17.44 3.03
N ALA A 95 4.83 17.44 4.35
CA ALA A 95 3.79 18.26 4.97
C ALA A 95 3.95 19.76 4.73
N HIS A 96 5.18 20.25 4.53
CA HIS A 96 5.42 21.68 4.27
C HIS A 96 4.85 22.18 2.93
N ASN A 97 4.52 21.28 2.00
CA ASN A 97 3.89 21.60 0.72
C ASN A 97 2.35 21.70 0.82
N TYR A 98 1.79 21.38 1.98
CA TYR A 98 0.35 21.34 2.19
C TYR A 98 -0.08 22.17 3.40
N THR A 99 -1.31 22.64 3.36
CA THR A 99 -1.90 23.27 4.56
C THR A 99 -2.17 22.18 5.62
N ALA A 100 -1.78 22.44 6.86
CA ALA A 100 -2.08 21.54 7.97
C ALA A 100 -3.59 21.32 8.10
N GLY A 101 -4.01 20.08 8.31
CA GLY A 101 -5.43 19.75 8.46
C GLY A 101 -6.24 19.94 7.18
N SER A 102 -5.66 19.75 6.00
CA SER A 102 -6.36 19.95 4.72
C SER A 102 -7.03 18.70 4.16
N PHE A 103 -6.61 17.49 4.57
CA PHE A 103 -7.12 16.23 4.02
C PHE A 103 -8.05 15.50 4.99
N ASP A 104 -9.12 14.93 4.47
CA ASP A 104 -10.02 14.05 5.21
C ASP A 104 -9.43 12.64 5.32
N VAL A 105 -8.78 12.19 4.25
CA VAL A 105 -8.14 10.88 4.15
C VAL A 105 -6.75 11.03 3.55
N VAL A 106 -5.79 10.35 4.15
CA VAL A 106 -4.48 10.07 3.54
C VAL A 106 -4.36 8.57 3.36
N VAL A 107 -3.92 8.14 2.18
CA VAL A 107 -3.58 6.74 1.89
C VAL A 107 -2.08 6.66 1.67
N SER A 108 -1.46 5.56 2.10
CA SER A 108 -0.08 5.19 1.72
C SER A 108 0.04 3.69 1.77
N ASP A 109 -0.02 3.07 0.60
CA ASP A 109 -0.02 1.61 0.45
C ASP A 109 1.31 1.14 -0.13
N ASP A 110 1.96 0.19 0.57
CA ASP A 110 3.22 -0.46 0.17
C ASP A 110 4.41 0.48 -0.03
N VAL A 111 4.48 1.52 0.78
CA VAL A 111 5.54 2.55 0.79
C VAL A 111 6.39 2.47 2.05
N LEU A 112 5.75 2.35 3.22
CA LEU A 112 6.41 2.58 4.52
C LEU A 112 7.50 1.55 4.86
N TYR A 113 7.47 0.37 4.29
CA TYR A 113 8.49 -0.67 4.51
C TYR A 113 9.86 -0.35 3.87
N GLN A 114 9.93 0.71 3.07
CA GLN A 114 11.18 1.15 2.43
C GLN A 114 12.04 2.06 3.32
N PHE A 115 11.52 2.51 4.45
CA PHE A 115 12.15 3.52 5.31
C PHE A 115 12.75 2.93 6.59
N GLU A 116 13.82 3.58 7.08
CA GLU A 116 14.35 3.37 8.42
C GLU A 116 13.43 4.03 9.46
N ASP A 117 13.60 3.69 10.74
CA ASP A 117 12.72 4.15 11.82
C ASP A 117 12.52 5.66 11.88
N LYS A 118 13.61 6.43 11.75
CA LYS A 118 13.56 7.90 11.81
C LYS A 118 12.76 8.51 10.65
N GLU A 119 12.98 7.99 9.44
CA GLU A 119 12.28 8.41 8.22
C GLU A 119 10.79 8.04 8.32
N LEU A 120 10.50 6.83 8.79
CA LEU A 120 9.14 6.33 9.00
C LEU A 120 8.37 7.20 10.00
N VAL A 121 8.97 7.50 11.16
CA VAL A 121 8.34 8.38 12.16
C VAL A 121 8.14 9.79 11.60
N SER A 122 9.08 10.31 10.80
CA SER A 122 8.93 11.60 10.11
C SER A 122 7.75 11.59 9.15
N ALA A 123 7.65 10.58 8.27
CA ALA A 123 6.54 10.43 7.34
C ALA A 123 5.18 10.32 8.05
N LEU A 124 5.11 9.56 9.14
CA LEU A 124 3.89 9.43 9.93
C LEU A 124 3.49 10.75 10.62
N LYS A 125 4.46 11.57 11.07
CA LYS A 125 4.22 12.92 11.61
C LYS A 125 3.69 13.87 10.52
N ASP A 126 4.23 13.80 9.33
CA ASP A 126 3.78 14.57 8.18
C ASP A 126 2.34 14.20 7.80
N ILE A 127 2.03 12.91 7.73
CA ILE A 127 0.67 12.42 7.50
C ILE A 127 -0.28 12.95 8.58
N CYS A 128 0.13 12.88 9.86
CA CYS A 128 -0.67 13.45 10.96
C CYS A 128 -0.89 14.95 10.80
N THR A 129 0.12 15.68 10.35
CA THR A 129 0.05 17.14 10.18
C THR A 129 -0.99 17.53 9.13
N VAL A 130 -0.98 16.88 7.97
CA VAL A 130 -1.87 17.24 6.85
C VAL A 130 -3.31 16.73 7.01
N LEU A 131 -3.55 15.72 7.85
CA LEU A 131 -4.89 15.23 8.16
C LEU A 131 -5.68 16.24 8.99
N LYS A 132 -6.97 16.38 8.69
CA LYS A 132 -7.95 17.07 9.54
C LYS A 132 -8.08 16.36 10.88
N HIS A 133 -8.53 17.08 11.92
CA HIS A 133 -9.00 16.45 13.16
C HIS A 133 -10.15 15.48 12.83
N GLY A 134 -10.09 14.26 13.33
CA GLY A 134 -11.03 13.21 12.98
C GLY A 134 -10.77 12.52 11.63
N GLY A 135 -9.84 13.03 10.82
CA GLY A 135 -9.43 12.40 9.55
C GLY A 135 -8.77 11.03 9.75
N ILE A 136 -8.70 10.25 8.68
CA ILE A 136 -8.14 8.89 8.72
C ILE A 136 -6.93 8.72 7.81
N PHE A 137 -5.98 7.94 8.30
CA PHE A 137 -4.86 7.40 7.54
C PHE A 137 -5.12 5.92 7.27
N ILE A 138 -5.07 5.53 6.00
CA ILE A 138 -5.20 4.14 5.56
C ILE A 138 -3.85 3.69 5.01
N THR A 139 -3.39 2.52 5.43
CA THR A 139 -2.12 1.97 4.94
C THR A 139 -2.16 0.47 4.83
N ASN A 140 -1.49 -0.05 3.81
CA ASN A 140 -1.16 -1.45 3.64
C ASN A 140 0.35 -1.62 3.58
N ASN A 141 0.87 -2.67 4.20
CA ASN A 141 2.30 -2.94 4.19
C ASN A 141 2.57 -4.45 4.23
N ASN A 142 3.73 -4.85 3.74
CA ASN A 142 4.23 -6.20 3.88
C ASN A 142 4.24 -6.64 5.35
N ALA A 143 3.67 -7.82 5.64
CA ALA A 143 3.58 -8.35 7.00
C ALA A 143 4.42 -9.60 7.21
N PHE A 144 4.80 -9.85 8.47
CA PHE A 144 5.53 -10.99 8.99
C PHE A 144 6.79 -11.37 8.19
N ALA A 145 7.92 -11.42 8.87
CA ALA A 145 9.23 -11.77 8.29
C ALA A 145 9.25 -13.15 7.61
N VAL A 146 8.35 -14.07 7.98
CA VAL A 146 8.25 -15.41 7.39
C VAL A 146 7.90 -15.36 5.89
N PHE A 147 7.14 -14.35 5.45
CA PHE A 147 6.79 -14.13 4.04
C PHE A 147 7.88 -13.40 3.24
N GLY A 148 9.00 -13.06 3.86
CA GLY A 148 10.14 -12.43 3.18
C GLY A 148 10.70 -13.31 2.06
N GLY A 149 11.11 -12.70 0.96
CA GLY A 149 11.61 -13.41 -0.22
C GLY A 149 12.22 -12.50 -1.27
N ILE A 150 12.31 -12.99 -2.49
CA ILE A 150 12.86 -12.30 -3.65
C ILE A 150 12.16 -10.96 -3.89
N HIS A 151 10.85 -10.92 -3.74
CA HIS A 151 10.06 -9.69 -3.88
C HIS A 151 10.57 -8.54 -2.99
N ASP A 152 10.92 -8.83 -1.71
CA ASP A 152 11.40 -7.79 -0.80
C ASP A 152 12.71 -7.15 -1.30
N ILE A 153 13.57 -7.96 -1.92
CA ILE A 153 14.82 -7.49 -2.51
C ILE A 153 14.51 -6.58 -3.71
N ALA A 154 13.60 -7.02 -4.58
CA ALA A 154 13.22 -6.29 -5.79
C ALA A 154 12.63 -4.90 -5.48
N VAL A 155 11.79 -4.80 -4.44
CA VAL A 155 11.12 -3.53 -4.07
C VAL A 155 11.91 -2.73 -3.03
N GLY A 156 13.12 -3.15 -2.67
CA GLY A 156 13.96 -2.45 -1.67
C GLY A 156 13.36 -2.44 -0.27
N SER A 157 12.61 -3.48 0.10
CA SER A 157 11.96 -3.58 1.41
C SER A 157 13.02 -3.76 2.51
N LYS A 158 13.04 -2.84 3.47
CA LYS A 158 13.92 -2.89 4.63
C LYS A 158 13.31 -3.69 5.78
N ARG A 159 11.98 -3.84 5.79
CA ARG A 159 11.25 -4.50 6.88
C ARG A 159 9.92 -5.08 6.44
N ARG A 160 9.38 -5.94 7.31
CA ARG A 160 7.98 -6.38 7.28
C ARG A 160 7.38 -6.08 8.64
N PHE A 161 6.12 -5.65 8.63
CA PHE A 161 5.46 -5.14 9.81
C PHE A 161 4.60 -6.17 10.52
N ILE A 162 4.51 -6.01 11.83
CA ILE A 162 3.41 -6.52 12.64
C ILE A 162 2.71 -5.34 13.33
N LYS A 163 1.51 -5.55 13.82
CA LYS A 163 0.71 -4.48 14.48
C LYS A 163 1.46 -3.78 15.61
N ARG A 164 2.30 -4.53 16.36
CA ARG A 164 3.08 -3.98 17.47
C ARG A 164 4.08 -2.91 17.01
N ASP A 165 4.66 -3.06 15.85
CA ASP A 165 5.62 -2.06 15.32
C ASP A 165 4.91 -0.71 15.13
N PHE A 166 3.68 -0.73 14.60
CA PHE A 166 2.86 0.49 14.50
C PHE A 166 2.45 1.04 15.87
N ASP A 167 2.18 0.21 16.88
CA ASP A 167 1.93 0.70 18.24
C ASP A 167 3.15 1.46 18.78
N GLU A 168 4.36 0.96 18.53
CA GLU A 168 5.61 1.58 18.94
C GLU A 168 5.81 2.92 18.22
N PHE A 169 5.74 2.97 16.88
CA PHE A 169 5.90 4.21 16.11
C PHE A 169 4.84 5.27 16.43
N LEU A 170 3.58 4.85 16.55
CA LEU A 170 2.49 5.80 16.84
C LEU A 170 2.51 6.31 18.28
N SER A 171 3.18 5.62 19.20
CA SER A 171 3.39 6.12 20.58
C SER A 171 4.19 7.42 20.61
N GLU A 172 5.03 7.65 19.59
CA GLU A 172 5.80 8.88 19.43
C GLU A 172 5.00 10.03 18.79
N ILE A 173 3.78 9.75 18.33
CA ILE A 173 2.95 10.70 17.57
C ILE A 173 1.65 10.96 18.31
N LYS A 174 1.58 12.14 18.98
CA LYS A 174 0.36 12.53 19.68
C LYS A 174 -0.80 12.69 18.68
N GLY A 175 -1.94 12.14 19.04
CA GLY A 175 -3.19 12.33 18.30
C GLY A 175 -3.49 11.22 17.29
N PHE A 176 -2.62 10.23 17.08
CA PHE A 176 -2.94 9.05 16.27
C PHE A 176 -3.43 7.88 17.11
N SER A 177 -4.47 7.19 16.63
CA SER A 177 -5.00 5.98 17.24
C SER A 177 -5.41 4.95 16.19
N ILE A 178 -5.00 3.69 16.37
CA ILE A 178 -5.40 2.59 15.48
C ILE A 178 -6.86 2.28 15.72
N GLN A 179 -7.71 2.50 14.71
CA GLN A 179 -9.14 2.18 14.76
C GLN A 179 -9.40 0.75 14.33
N LYS A 180 -8.66 0.30 13.32
CA LYS A 180 -8.83 -1.02 12.73
C LYS A 180 -7.51 -1.54 12.19
N TYR A 181 -7.29 -2.84 12.30
CA TYR A 181 -6.25 -3.53 11.57
C TYR A 181 -6.67 -4.95 11.25
N THR A 182 -6.12 -5.49 10.19
CA THR A 182 -6.24 -6.89 9.82
C THR A 182 -5.03 -7.31 9.01
N TYR A 183 -4.57 -8.52 9.21
CA TYR A 183 -3.74 -9.15 8.20
C TYR A 183 -4.67 -9.73 7.13
N TRP A 184 -4.16 -9.93 5.92
CA TRP A 184 -4.97 -10.51 4.86
C TRP A 184 -4.16 -11.40 3.93
N SER A 185 -4.86 -12.12 3.07
CA SER A 185 -4.39 -13.29 2.32
C SER A 185 -4.07 -14.51 3.22
N LEU A 186 -4.82 -14.69 4.33
CA LEU A 186 -4.69 -15.87 5.20
C LEU A 186 -4.90 -17.16 4.42
N PHE A 187 -5.96 -17.24 3.61
CA PHE A 187 -6.29 -18.44 2.85
C PHE A 187 -5.26 -18.74 1.76
N LEU A 188 -4.57 -17.72 1.26
CA LEU A 188 -3.46 -17.87 0.32
C LEU A 188 -2.11 -18.06 1.03
N SER A 189 -2.02 -17.86 2.33
CA SER A 189 -0.76 -17.92 3.08
C SER A 189 0.01 -19.23 2.90
N PRO A 190 -0.60 -20.43 2.89
CA PRO A 190 0.13 -21.67 2.65
C PRO A 190 0.82 -21.70 1.27
N MET A 191 0.11 -21.24 0.23
CA MET A 191 0.66 -21.15 -1.12
C MET A 191 1.80 -20.11 -1.18
N ILE A 192 1.58 -18.92 -0.62
CA ILE A 192 2.58 -17.85 -0.60
C ILE A 192 3.84 -18.32 0.15
N LEU A 193 3.70 -18.96 1.31
CA LEU A 193 4.82 -19.51 2.07
C LEU A 193 5.58 -20.56 1.26
N GLY A 194 4.89 -21.46 0.56
CA GLY A 194 5.51 -22.44 -0.32
C GLY A 194 6.37 -21.79 -1.40
N VAL A 195 5.83 -20.76 -2.08
CA VAL A 195 6.57 -19.98 -3.08
C VAL A 195 7.79 -19.29 -2.45
N ARG A 196 7.65 -18.64 -1.29
CA ARG A 196 8.76 -17.96 -0.61
C ARG A 196 9.85 -18.92 -0.15
N LEU A 197 9.48 -20.08 0.34
CA LEU A 197 10.46 -21.13 0.71
C LEU A 197 11.22 -21.64 -0.52
N PHE A 198 10.53 -21.88 -1.62
CA PHE A 198 11.15 -22.27 -2.88
C PHE A 198 12.12 -21.20 -3.40
N GLN A 199 11.70 -19.92 -3.40
CA GLN A 199 12.56 -18.78 -3.79
C GLN A 199 13.81 -18.68 -2.91
N LYS A 200 13.67 -18.84 -1.58
CA LYS A 200 14.83 -18.85 -0.67
C LYS A 200 15.79 -20.00 -0.95
N LEU A 201 15.25 -21.17 -1.30
CA LEU A 201 16.07 -22.31 -1.68
C LEU A 201 16.84 -22.05 -2.98
N GLN A 202 16.19 -21.48 -3.99
CA GLN A 202 16.84 -21.09 -5.25
C GLN A 202 17.98 -20.10 -5.04
N LEU A 203 17.76 -19.06 -4.21
CA LEU A 203 18.82 -18.11 -3.84
C LEU A 203 19.98 -18.79 -3.11
N LYS A 204 19.68 -19.68 -2.14
CA LYS A 204 20.72 -20.41 -1.37
C LYS A 204 21.54 -21.34 -2.24
N LEU A 205 20.94 -21.92 -3.28
CA LEU A 205 21.62 -22.80 -4.25
C LEU A 205 22.32 -22.03 -5.38
N GLY A 206 22.24 -20.71 -5.40
CA GLY A 206 22.83 -19.88 -6.46
C GLY A 206 22.17 -20.04 -7.83
N LEU A 207 20.93 -20.57 -7.86
CA LEU A 207 20.17 -20.75 -9.10
C LEU A 207 19.57 -19.46 -9.65
N VAL A 208 19.47 -18.43 -8.82
CA VAL A 208 18.98 -17.09 -9.18
C VAL A 208 20.01 -16.08 -8.72
N LYS A 209 20.44 -15.19 -9.61
CA LYS A 209 21.36 -14.10 -9.28
C LYS A 209 20.55 -12.91 -8.75
N LEU A 210 21.08 -12.20 -7.74
CA LEU A 210 20.44 -11.04 -7.15
C LEU A 210 20.20 -9.90 -8.17
N GLU A 211 21.03 -9.83 -9.21
CA GLU A 211 20.93 -8.82 -10.27
C GLU A 211 19.76 -9.08 -11.26
N GLU A 212 19.24 -10.32 -11.28
CA GLU A 212 18.14 -10.76 -12.16
C GLU A 212 16.79 -10.79 -11.45
N VAL A 213 16.77 -10.38 -10.17
CA VAL A 213 15.57 -10.41 -9.34
C VAL A 213 14.57 -9.35 -9.80
N LYS A 214 13.34 -9.82 -10.08
CA LYS A 214 12.18 -8.98 -10.41
C LYS A 214 11.12 -9.11 -9.32
N SER A 215 10.27 -8.10 -9.23
CA SER A 215 9.10 -8.16 -8.35
C SER A 215 8.09 -9.22 -8.84
N ASP A 216 7.14 -9.57 -7.96
CA ASP A 216 6.04 -10.49 -8.32
C ASP A 216 4.93 -9.80 -9.16
N VAL A 217 5.18 -8.58 -9.64
CA VAL A 217 4.21 -7.79 -10.41
C VAL A 217 4.15 -8.32 -11.84
N SER A 218 3.29 -9.30 -12.03
CA SER A 218 2.99 -9.86 -13.35
C SER A 218 1.55 -10.38 -13.39
N MET A 219 0.89 -10.21 -14.53
CA MET A 219 -0.49 -10.68 -14.69
C MET A 219 -0.51 -12.21 -14.76
N PRO A 220 -1.17 -12.92 -13.81
CA PRO A 220 -1.40 -14.35 -13.94
C PRO A 220 -2.37 -14.61 -15.10
N SER A 221 -2.51 -15.89 -15.51
CA SER A 221 -3.60 -16.23 -16.43
C SER A 221 -4.96 -15.79 -15.84
N GLU A 222 -5.89 -15.41 -16.70
CA GLU A 222 -7.20 -14.88 -16.28
C GLU A 222 -7.91 -15.77 -15.26
N ASN A 223 -7.91 -17.09 -15.48
CA ASN A 223 -8.52 -18.04 -14.55
C ASN A 223 -7.85 -18.02 -13.18
N VAL A 224 -6.52 -18.02 -13.12
CA VAL A 224 -5.76 -17.95 -11.88
C VAL A 224 -6.01 -16.63 -11.17
N ASN A 225 -5.97 -15.51 -11.89
CA ASN A 225 -6.27 -14.20 -11.36
C ASN A 225 -7.66 -14.15 -10.70
N ASN A 226 -8.68 -14.65 -11.38
CA ASN A 226 -10.05 -14.68 -10.89
C ASN A 226 -10.22 -15.60 -9.66
N ILE A 227 -9.53 -16.74 -9.62
CA ILE A 227 -9.51 -17.63 -8.45
C ILE A 227 -8.88 -16.93 -7.25
N LEU A 228 -7.69 -16.33 -7.41
CA LEU A 228 -6.99 -15.65 -6.32
C LEU A 228 -7.81 -14.46 -5.78
N TYR A 229 -8.41 -13.67 -6.67
CA TYR A 229 -9.33 -12.62 -6.29
C TYR A 229 -10.54 -13.15 -5.50
N SER A 230 -11.16 -14.23 -5.97
CA SER A 230 -12.34 -14.83 -5.32
C SER A 230 -12.01 -15.37 -3.94
N VAL A 231 -10.84 -15.97 -3.75
CA VAL A 231 -10.35 -16.42 -2.44
C VAL A 231 -10.20 -15.23 -1.48
N CYS A 232 -9.56 -14.15 -1.90
CA CYS A 232 -9.41 -12.94 -1.06
C CYS A 232 -10.77 -12.29 -0.74
N LYS A 233 -11.69 -12.25 -1.69
CA LYS A 233 -13.04 -11.73 -1.48
C LYS A 233 -13.83 -12.58 -0.50
N THR A 234 -13.75 -13.90 -0.60
CA THR A 234 -14.37 -14.85 0.33
C THR A 234 -13.78 -14.70 1.73
N GLU A 235 -12.44 -14.65 1.85
CA GLU A 235 -11.78 -14.40 3.12
C GLU A 235 -12.32 -13.13 3.79
N ARG A 236 -12.40 -12.02 3.04
CA ARG A 236 -12.88 -10.74 3.54
C ARG A 236 -14.35 -10.81 3.99
N SER A 237 -15.20 -11.61 3.33
CA SER A 237 -16.61 -11.77 3.70
C SER A 237 -16.79 -12.61 4.96
N LEU A 238 -15.93 -13.60 5.18
CA LEU A 238 -15.99 -14.51 6.31
C LEU A 238 -15.25 -13.98 7.55
N LEU A 239 -14.14 -13.27 7.34
CA LEU A 239 -13.27 -12.84 8.43
C LEU A 239 -13.30 -11.32 8.57
N LYS A 240 -13.91 -10.82 9.63
CA LYS A 240 -13.85 -9.39 9.99
C LYS A 240 -12.43 -8.95 10.32
N LYS A 241 -11.61 -9.87 10.84
CA LYS A 241 -10.21 -9.67 11.20
C LYS A 241 -9.48 -10.99 11.08
N SER A 242 -8.37 -11.00 10.35
CA SER A 242 -7.47 -12.14 10.27
C SER A 242 -6.25 -11.93 11.16
N PRO A 243 -5.80 -12.95 11.91
CA PRO A 243 -4.63 -12.87 12.77
C PRO A 243 -3.30 -13.02 12.01
N PHE A 244 -3.32 -13.47 10.74
CA PHE A 244 -2.16 -13.81 9.95
C PHE A 244 -2.41 -13.59 8.45
N GLY A 245 -1.35 -13.26 7.71
CA GLY A 245 -1.40 -13.02 6.27
C GLY A 245 -0.17 -12.26 5.79
N SER A 246 0.07 -12.23 4.49
CA SER A 246 1.28 -11.61 3.93
C SER A 246 1.28 -10.08 3.95
N SER A 247 0.13 -9.45 4.22
CA SER A 247 -0.03 -8.00 4.26
C SER A 247 -0.76 -7.56 5.53
N LEU A 248 -0.39 -6.40 6.05
CA LEU A 248 -1.03 -5.72 7.18
C LEU A 248 -1.75 -4.48 6.68
N PHE A 249 -3.06 -4.49 6.76
CA PHE A 249 -3.93 -3.36 6.42
C PHE A 249 -4.40 -2.66 7.70
N MET A 250 -4.33 -1.34 7.73
CA MET A 250 -4.65 -0.55 8.91
C MET A 250 -5.45 0.70 8.57
N VAL A 251 -6.31 1.11 9.51
CA VAL A 251 -6.97 2.41 9.54
C VAL A 251 -6.63 3.08 10.86
N ILE A 252 -6.03 4.25 10.77
CA ILE A 252 -5.53 5.04 11.89
C ILE A 252 -6.27 6.38 11.84
N ARG A 253 -6.73 6.88 12.99
CA ARG A 253 -7.49 8.13 13.09
C ARG A 253 -6.68 9.19 13.81
N LYS A 254 -6.76 10.43 13.29
CA LYS A 254 -6.28 11.61 13.99
C LYS A 254 -7.35 12.08 14.97
N GLY A 255 -6.99 12.11 16.25
CA GLY A 255 -7.83 12.63 17.34
C GLY A 255 -7.76 14.14 17.49
#